data_7361b02b238a5546b26d752da19870a3
#
_entry.id   7361b02b238a5546b26d752da19870a3
#
_cell.length_a   1.000
_cell.length_b   1.000
_cell.length_c   1.000
_cell.angle_alpha   90.00
_cell.angle_beta   90.00
_cell.angle_gamma   90.00
#
_symmetry.space_group_name_H-M   'P 1'
#
loop_
_entity.id
_entity.type
_entity.pdbx_description
1 polymer ?
#
loop_
_entity_poly.entity_id
_entity_poly.type
_entity_poly.pdbx_seq_one_letter_code
_entity_poly.pdbx_strand_id
1 'polypeptide(L)'
;MANSLGSNPWVIDTASASVICSTDVAVRHFEFAGYAVQGNNCIVQDRNGKTVWAATGAADLEEVRSGPVGQIYGIVVPTLEGGGVLRIYFA
;
A
#
# COMPACT_ATOMS: atom_id res chain seq x y z
N MET A 1 -12.84 -2.12 -9.46
CA MET A 1 -12.51 -0.69 -9.44
C MET A 1 -11.04 -0.51 -9.75
N ALA A 2 -10.67 0.55 -10.44
CA ALA A 2 -9.28 0.75 -10.83
C ALA A 2 -8.52 1.56 -9.77
N ASN A 3 -7.20 1.33 -9.72
CA ASN A 3 -6.32 2.12 -8.88
C ASN A 3 -6.25 3.56 -9.36
N SER A 4 -6.18 4.51 -8.46
CA SER A 4 -6.06 5.93 -8.77
C SER A 4 -4.62 6.39 -8.49
N LEU A 5 -3.85 6.61 -9.54
CA LEU A 5 -2.43 6.92 -9.48
C LEU A 5 -2.11 8.34 -9.95
N GLY A 6 -3.10 9.17 -10.18
CA GLY A 6 -2.92 10.52 -10.72
C GLY A 6 -2.89 11.62 -9.67
N SER A 7 -2.99 11.28 -8.39
CA SER A 7 -3.08 12.26 -7.31
C SER A 7 -2.21 11.86 -6.12
N ASN A 8 -2.15 12.71 -5.13
CA ASN A 8 -1.49 12.43 -3.85
C ASN A 8 -2.53 12.55 -2.74
N PRO A 9 -2.94 11.45 -2.08
CA PRO A 9 -2.33 10.11 -2.15
C PRO A 9 -2.75 9.32 -3.38
N TRP A 10 -1.93 8.35 -3.77
CA TRP A 10 -2.40 7.27 -4.64
C TRP A 10 -3.37 6.40 -3.85
N VAL A 11 -4.42 5.94 -4.53
CA VAL A 11 -5.41 5.04 -3.91
C VAL A 11 -5.36 3.71 -4.66
N ILE A 12 -4.94 2.66 -3.94
CA ILE A 12 -4.82 1.31 -4.49
C ILE A 12 -5.93 0.47 -3.89
N ASP A 13 -6.86 0.02 -4.69
CA ASP A 13 -7.95 -0.84 -4.25
C ASP A 13 -7.92 -2.23 -4.90
N THR A 14 -6.94 -2.48 -5.75
CA THR A 14 -6.78 -3.75 -6.45
C THR A 14 -5.33 -4.19 -6.36
N ALA A 15 -5.10 -5.37 -5.79
CA ALA A 15 -3.75 -5.94 -5.71
C ALA A 15 -3.25 -6.31 -7.11
N SER A 16 -1.94 -6.22 -7.29
CA SER A 16 -1.29 -6.60 -8.54
C SER A 16 0.11 -7.12 -8.26
N ALA A 17 0.45 -8.27 -8.83
CA ALA A 17 1.81 -8.78 -8.79
C ALA A 17 2.73 -8.06 -9.80
N SER A 18 2.14 -7.29 -10.70
CA SER A 18 2.92 -6.49 -11.65
C SER A 18 3.34 -5.17 -11.02
N VAL A 19 4.45 -4.63 -11.50
CA VAL A 19 4.97 -3.35 -11.02
C VAL A 19 3.98 -2.23 -11.36
N ILE A 20 3.49 -1.53 -10.33
CA ILE A 20 2.59 -0.38 -10.49
C ILE A 20 3.40 0.86 -10.88
N CYS A 21 4.57 1.02 -10.26
CA CYS A 21 5.48 2.12 -10.54
C CYS A 21 6.89 1.55 -10.61
N SER A 22 7.61 1.82 -11.69
CA SER A 22 8.96 1.32 -11.90
C SER A 22 10.06 2.32 -11.57
N THR A 23 9.69 3.55 -11.23
CA THR A 23 10.63 4.61 -10.89
C THR A 23 10.76 4.79 -9.38
N ASP A 24 11.84 5.44 -8.96
CA ASP A 24 12.04 5.77 -7.56
C ASP A 24 11.02 6.81 -7.11
N VAL A 25 10.48 6.63 -5.91
CA VAL A 25 9.49 7.55 -5.33
C VAL A 25 9.84 7.84 -3.88
N ALA A 26 9.55 9.06 -3.44
CA ALA A 26 9.70 9.46 -2.05
C ALA A 26 8.35 9.32 -1.36
N VAL A 27 8.20 8.32 -0.51
CA VAL A 27 6.95 8.02 0.19
C VAL A 27 6.99 8.62 1.59
N ARG A 28 5.94 9.37 1.91
CA ARG A 28 5.78 9.95 3.23
C ARG A 28 5.22 8.93 4.21
N HIS A 29 4.10 8.29 3.86
CA HIS A 29 3.56 7.20 4.66
C HIS A 29 2.60 6.35 3.84
N PHE A 30 2.32 5.15 4.37
CA PHE A 30 1.29 4.24 3.87
C PHE A 30 0.12 4.21 4.84
N GLU A 31 -1.09 3.98 4.32
CA GLU A 31 -2.29 3.82 5.11
C GLU A 31 -3.12 2.67 4.55
N PHE A 32 -3.40 1.67 5.36
CA PHE A 32 -4.25 0.53 5.00
C PHE A 32 -5.55 0.62 5.79
N ALA A 33 -6.68 0.71 5.09
CA ALA A 33 -7.99 0.92 5.70
C ALA A 33 -9.08 0.19 4.93
N GLY A 34 -10.29 0.14 5.49
CA GLY A 34 -11.45 -0.43 4.83
C GLY A 34 -11.47 -1.95 4.73
N TYR A 35 -10.51 -2.64 5.33
CA TYR A 35 -10.48 -4.10 5.38
C TYR A 35 -11.65 -4.64 6.23
N ALA A 36 -12.13 -5.86 5.89
CA ALA A 36 -13.35 -6.40 6.47
C ALA A 36 -13.17 -7.04 7.84
N VAL A 37 -12.01 -7.67 8.10
CA VAL A 37 -11.78 -8.42 9.34
C VAL A 37 -10.35 -8.25 9.83
N GLN A 38 -10.16 -8.47 11.12
CA GLN A 38 -8.83 -8.55 11.71
C GLN A 38 -8.01 -9.65 11.02
N GLY A 39 -6.74 -9.37 10.77
CA GLY A 39 -5.84 -10.32 10.13
C GLY A 39 -5.73 -10.17 8.62
N ASN A 40 -6.57 -9.36 7.98
CA ASN A 40 -6.37 -9.02 6.57
C ASN A 40 -5.04 -8.32 6.38
N ASN A 41 -4.31 -8.67 5.33
CA ASN A 41 -2.96 -8.18 5.11
C ASN A 41 -2.89 -7.22 3.92
N CYS A 42 -1.96 -6.28 4.01
CA CYS A 42 -1.52 -5.44 2.90
C CYS A 42 0.00 -5.53 2.84
N ILE A 43 0.55 -5.86 1.69
CA ILE A 43 1.99 -5.97 1.49
C ILE A 43 2.39 -5.09 0.32
N VAL A 44 3.42 -4.26 0.55
CA VAL A 44 4.02 -3.40 -0.46
C VAL A 44 5.46 -3.83 -0.67
N GLN A 45 5.84 -4.03 -1.92
CA GLN A 45 7.20 -4.40 -2.32
C GLN A 45 7.77 -3.36 -3.25
N ASP A 46 9.10 -3.35 -3.37
CA ASP A 46 9.77 -2.57 -4.41
C ASP A 46 9.76 -3.32 -5.74
N ARG A 47 10.33 -2.73 -6.79
CA ARG A 47 10.35 -3.35 -8.12
C ARG A 47 11.17 -4.64 -8.19
N ASN A 48 12.00 -4.89 -7.19
CA ASN A 48 12.82 -6.10 -7.10
C ASN A 48 12.17 -7.19 -6.26
N GLY A 49 10.95 -6.97 -5.77
CA GLY A 49 10.22 -7.94 -4.97
C GLY A 49 10.57 -7.92 -3.49
N LYS A 50 11.34 -6.95 -3.04
CA LYS A 50 11.67 -6.81 -1.62
C LYS A 50 10.53 -6.12 -0.89
N THR A 51 10.04 -6.72 0.20
CA THR A 51 9.00 -6.11 1.03
C THR A 51 9.53 -4.85 1.71
N VAL A 52 8.89 -3.72 1.43
CA VAL A 52 9.25 -2.43 2.02
C VAL A 52 8.27 -2.01 3.11
N TRP A 53 7.05 -2.55 3.09
CA TRP A 53 6.05 -2.29 4.11
C TRP A 53 5.02 -3.41 4.13
N ALA A 54 4.55 -3.76 5.31
CA ALA A 54 3.49 -4.74 5.49
C ALA A 54 2.62 -4.32 6.66
N ALA A 55 1.32 -4.53 6.53
CA ALA A 55 0.34 -4.22 7.56
C ALA A 55 -0.63 -5.37 7.73
N THR A 56 -1.10 -5.55 8.96
CA THR A 56 -2.12 -6.52 9.30
C THR A 56 -3.28 -5.80 9.98
N GLY A 57 -4.49 -6.07 9.54
CA GLY A 57 -5.68 -5.42 10.07
C GLY A 57 -5.87 -5.64 11.57
N ALA A 58 -6.25 -4.59 12.27
CA ALA A 58 -6.48 -4.60 13.71
C ALA A 58 -7.88 -5.09 14.06
N ALA A 59 -8.07 -5.49 15.31
CA ALA A 59 -9.35 -6.03 15.81
C ALA A 59 -10.48 -4.99 15.76
N ASP A 60 -10.15 -3.71 15.91
CA ASP A 60 -11.12 -2.62 15.86
C ASP A 60 -11.41 -2.13 14.43
N LEU A 61 -10.78 -2.72 13.42
CA LEU A 61 -10.90 -2.37 12.01
C LEU A 61 -10.52 -0.92 11.70
N GLU A 62 -9.73 -0.29 12.55
CA GLU A 62 -9.22 1.04 12.30
C GLU A 62 -8.07 1.01 11.30
N GLU A 63 -7.81 2.14 10.68
CA GLU A 63 -6.73 2.26 9.71
C GLU A 63 -5.37 1.94 10.33
N VAL A 64 -4.53 1.27 9.57
CA VAL A 64 -3.14 1.01 9.93
C VAL A 64 -2.26 1.94 9.11
N ARG A 65 -1.48 2.77 9.80
CA ARG A 65 -0.67 3.80 9.17
C ARG A 65 0.77 3.69 9.64
N SER A 66 1.69 3.97 8.75
CA SER A 66 3.12 3.98 9.07
C SER A 66 3.86 5.01 8.21
N GLY A 67 4.77 5.74 8.84
CA GLY A 67 5.63 6.72 8.17
C GLY A 67 6.41 7.56 9.18
N PRO A 68 7.37 8.36 8.71
CA PRO A 68 7.79 8.51 7.32
C PRO A 68 8.56 7.29 6.81
N VAL A 69 8.42 6.99 5.52
CA VAL A 69 9.04 5.82 4.92
C VAL A 69 10.36 6.17 4.20
N GLY A 70 10.34 7.19 3.38
CA GLY A 70 11.50 7.59 2.60
C GLY A 70 11.43 7.12 1.15
N GLN A 71 12.59 7.07 0.50
CA GLN A 71 12.66 6.73 -0.91
C GLN A 71 12.62 5.22 -1.10
N ILE A 72 11.81 4.76 -2.07
CA ILE A 72 11.74 3.36 -2.47
C ILE A 72 11.84 3.23 -3.98
N TYR A 73 12.30 2.06 -4.44
CA TYR A 73 12.62 1.81 -5.85
C TYR A 73 11.47 1.09 -6.54
N GLY A 74 10.45 1.83 -6.91
CA GLY A 74 9.26 1.28 -7.53
C GLY A 74 8.26 0.77 -6.50
N ILE A 75 7.07 0.44 -6.96
CA ILE A 75 5.97 -0.01 -6.08
C ILE A 75 5.26 -1.20 -6.72
N VAL A 76 5.13 -2.26 -5.93
CA VAL A 76 4.30 -3.43 -6.23
C VAL A 76 3.42 -3.69 -5.01
N VAL A 77 2.15 -3.98 -5.22
CA VAL A 77 1.21 -4.31 -4.14
C VAL A 77 0.64 -5.71 -4.39
N PRO A 78 1.39 -6.76 -4.04
CA PRO A 78 0.97 -8.13 -4.36
C PRO A 78 -0.17 -8.63 -3.48
N THR A 79 -0.38 -8.03 -2.32
CA THR A 79 -1.40 -8.47 -1.36
C THR A 79 -2.17 -7.27 -0.84
N LEU A 80 -3.51 -7.35 -0.98
CA LEU A 80 -4.43 -6.33 -0.46
C LEU A 80 -5.74 -7.04 -0.15
N GLU A 81 -5.90 -7.49 1.10
CA GLU A 81 -6.97 -8.39 1.49
C GLU A 81 -8.18 -7.68 2.06
N GLY A 82 -9.31 -8.41 2.11
CA GLY A 82 -10.51 -7.96 2.79
C GLY A 82 -11.24 -6.79 2.14
N GLY A 83 -11.01 -6.54 0.85
CA GLY A 83 -11.57 -5.36 0.18
C GLY A 83 -10.96 -4.06 0.67
N GLY A 84 -9.81 -4.14 1.32
CA GLY A 84 -9.13 -2.97 1.86
C GLY A 84 -8.58 -2.04 0.79
N VAL A 85 -8.23 -0.84 1.22
CA VAL A 85 -7.68 0.21 0.38
C VAL A 85 -6.33 0.63 0.95
N LEU A 86 -5.33 0.69 0.10
CA LEU A 86 -4.03 1.23 0.43
C LEU A 86 -3.93 2.65 -0.13
N ARG A 87 -3.60 3.60 0.73
CA ARG A 87 -3.27 4.96 0.31
C ARG A 87 -1.78 5.20 0.49
N ILE A 88 -1.14 5.71 -0.54
CA ILE A 88 0.29 6.00 -0.53
C ILE A 88 0.46 7.51 -0.64
N TYR A 89 0.95 8.12 0.42
CA TYR A 89 1.17 9.56 0.49
C TYR A 89 2.63 9.87 0.16
N PHE A 90 2.84 10.77 -0.77
CA PHE A 90 4.17 11.14 -1.24
C PHE A 90 4.65 12.44 -0.58
N ALA A 91 5.95 12.55 -0.47
CA ALA A 91 6.60 13.74 0.06
C ALA A 91 6.45 14.94 -0.88
#